data_3cc81f6042099b1b371ab6271801aeb5
#
_entry.id   3cc81f6042099b1b371ab6271801aeb5
#
_cell.length_a   1.000
_cell.length_b   1.000
_cell.length_c   1.000
_cell.angle_alpha   90.00
_cell.angle_beta   90.00
_cell.angle_gamma   90.00
#
_symmetry.space_group_name_H-M   'P 1'
#
loop_
_entity.id
_entity.type
_entity.pdbx_description
1 polymer ?
#
loop_
_entity_poly.entity_id
_entity_poly.type
_entity_poly.pdbx_seq_one_letter_code
_entity_poly.pdbx_strand_id
1 'polypeptide(L)'
;TDGNVFATVKNPHLKASEWGWQIDPLGLRITMNALYDRYQKPLFIVENGLGAVDQPDENGYVEDDYRIEYLKAHILAMMDAVEIDGVEIMGYTSWGCIDLVSASTGEMKKRYGFIYVDKDDNGNGTLRRTKKKSFDWYKTVIETNGQCLKERGEK
;
A
#
# COMPACT_ATOMS: atom_id res chain seq x y z
N THR A 1 -5.58 -9.69 -19.62
CA THR A 1 -5.11 -10.52 -18.50
C THR A 1 -6.27 -11.34 -17.96
N ASP A 2 -6.22 -12.65 -18.14
CA ASP A 2 -7.23 -13.57 -17.63
C ASP A 2 -7.38 -13.39 -16.10
N GLY A 3 -8.60 -13.19 -15.64
CA GLY A 3 -8.93 -13.12 -14.23
C GLY A 3 -9.04 -11.71 -13.60
N ASN A 4 -8.80 -10.63 -14.33
CA ASN A 4 -9.05 -9.28 -13.83
C ASN A 4 -10.40 -8.74 -14.34
N VAL A 5 -11.21 -8.21 -13.43
CA VAL A 5 -12.48 -7.52 -13.77
C VAL A 5 -12.21 -6.29 -14.67
N PHE A 6 -11.03 -5.70 -14.55
CA PHE A 6 -10.56 -4.60 -15.39
C PHE A 6 -9.40 -5.07 -16.26
N ALA A 7 -9.63 -5.13 -17.57
CA ALA A 7 -8.55 -5.35 -18.54
C ALA A 7 -7.61 -4.13 -18.55
N THR A 8 -6.36 -4.34 -18.18
CA THR A 8 -5.35 -3.28 -18.15
C THR A 8 -4.18 -3.60 -19.09
N VAL A 9 -3.61 -2.56 -19.68
CA VAL A 9 -2.38 -2.67 -20.48
C VAL A 9 -1.19 -2.37 -19.55
N LYS A 10 -0.19 -3.24 -19.57
CA LYS A 10 1.04 -3.03 -18.77
C LYS A 10 1.80 -1.82 -19.29
N ASN A 11 2.21 -0.93 -18.39
CA ASN A 11 3.17 0.11 -18.69
C ASN A 11 4.59 -0.48 -18.57
N PRO A 12 5.38 -0.53 -19.66
CA PRO A 12 6.72 -1.14 -19.65
C PRO A 12 7.75 -0.34 -18.83
N HIS A 13 7.41 0.91 -18.46
CA HIS A 13 8.29 1.79 -17.70
C HIS A 13 8.06 1.75 -16.19
N LEU A 14 7.03 1.04 -15.72
CA LEU A 14 6.71 0.91 -14.30
C LEU A 14 6.99 -0.50 -13.78
N LYS A 15 7.50 -0.56 -12.55
CA LYS A 15 7.59 -1.82 -11.82
C LYS A 15 6.18 -2.32 -11.48
N ALA A 16 6.04 -3.62 -11.34
CA ALA A 16 4.78 -4.24 -10.95
C ALA A 16 5.03 -5.28 -9.83
N SER A 17 3.98 -5.54 -9.04
CA SER A 17 3.97 -6.66 -8.09
C SER A 17 3.96 -8.02 -8.81
N GLU A 18 4.10 -9.11 -8.06
CA GLU A 18 4.02 -10.48 -8.59
C GLU A 18 2.68 -10.76 -9.30
N TRP A 19 1.62 -10.04 -8.95
CA TRP A 19 0.31 -10.11 -9.59
C TRP A 19 0.12 -9.11 -10.75
N GLY A 20 1.20 -8.44 -11.19
CA GLY A 20 1.17 -7.52 -12.32
C GLY A 20 0.55 -6.15 -12.02
N TRP A 21 0.31 -5.80 -10.76
CA TRP A 21 -0.19 -4.50 -10.37
C TRP A 21 0.95 -3.48 -10.37
N GLN A 22 0.79 -2.41 -11.13
CA GLN A 22 1.82 -1.39 -11.30
C GLN A 22 1.99 -0.54 -10.05
N ILE A 23 3.26 -0.19 -9.77
CA ILE A 23 3.64 0.71 -8.69
C ILE A 23 3.78 2.10 -9.30
N ASP A 24 2.78 2.95 -9.10
CA ASP A 24 2.69 4.26 -9.77
C ASP A 24 2.28 5.39 -8.81
N PRO A 25 3.19 5.84 -7.94
CA PRO A 25 2.93 6.97 -7.04
C PRO A 25 2.58 8.26 -7.78
N LEU A 26 3.23 8.51 -8.92
CA LEU A 26 2.95 9.69 -9.74
C LEU A 26 1.54 9.62 -10.35
N GLY A 27 1.10 8.45 -10.79
CA GLY A 27 -0.25 8.22 -11.26
C GLY A 27 -1.31 8.53 -10.20
N LEU A 28 -1.04 8.20 -8.92
CA LEU A 28 -1.90 8.59 -7.81
C LEU A 28 -2.03 10.12 -7.72
N ARG A 29 -0.90 10.86 -7.72
CA ARG A 29 -0.90 12.32 -7.66
C ARG A 29 -1.66 12.94 -8.85
N ILE A 30 -1.42 12.45 -10.06
CA ILE A 30 -2.11 12.91 -11.28
C ILE A 30 -3.62 12.67 -11.18
N THR A 31 -4.03 11.48 -10.71
CA THR A 31 -5.44 11.14 -10.54
C THR A 31 -6.13 12.04 -9.51
N MET A 32 -5.45 12.32 -8.39
CA MET A 32 -5.98 13.24 -7.36
C MET A 32 -6.18 14.64 -7.93
N ASN A 33 -5.20 15.17 -8.67
CA ASN A 33 -5.33 16.47 -9.33
C ASN A 33 -6.51 16.48 -10.32
N ALA A 34 -6.62 15.47 -11.19
CA ALA A 34 -7.70 15.39 -12.18
C ALA A 34 -9.09 15.32 -11.53
N LEU A 35 -9.22 14.58 -10.43
CA LEU A 35 -10.49 14.49 -9.71
C LEU A 35 -10.82 15.80 -8.98
N TYR A 36 -9.83 16.40 -8.33
CA TYR A 36 -10.02 17.65 -7.61
C TYR A 36 -10.35 18.82 -8.54
N ASP A 37 -9.62 18.95 -9.66
CA ASP A 37 -9.90 19.96 -10.69
C ASP A 37 -11.33 19.84 -11.22
N ARG A 38 -11.80 18.62 -11.42
CA ARG A 38 -13.13 18.40 -11.99
C ARG A 38 -14.27 18.65 -11.01
N TYR A 39 -14.12 18.21 -9.76
CA TYR A 39 -15.23 18.16 -8.82
C TYR A 39 -15.14 19.20 -7.71
N GLN A 40 -13.97 19.77 -7.45
CA GLN A 40 -13.73 20.76 -6.37
C GLN A 40 -14.31 20.29 -5.02
N LYS A 41 -14.07 19.02 -4.69
CA LYS A 41 -14.49 18.37 -3.44
C LYS A 41 -13.30 17.71 -2.77
N PRO A 42 -13.22 17.75 -1.42
CA PRO A 42 -12.19 17.04 -0.70
C PRO A 42 -12.18 15.54 -1.07
N LEU A 43 -10.98 14.98 -1.21
CA LEU A 43 -10.76 13.58 -1.57
C LEU A 43 -10.45 12.75 -0.33
N PHE A 44 -10.74 11.46 -0.38
CA PHE A 44 -10.33 10.48 0.61
C PHE A 44 -9.78 9.24 -0.11
N ILE A 45 -8.54 8.86 0.18
CA ILE A 45 -7.98 7.59 -0.30
C ILE A 45 -8.45 6.49 0.64
N VAL A 46 -9.47 5.74 0.23
CA VAL A 46 -10.10 4.69 1.05
C VAL A 46 -9.35 3.38 1.01
N GLU A 47 -8.54 3.14 -0.02
CA GLU A 47 -7.76 1.92 -0.21
C GLU A 47 -6.47 2.23 -0.96
N ASN A 48 -5.34 1.83 -0.42
CA ASN A 48 -4.04 1.78 -1.09
C ASN A 48 -3.16 0.73 -0.42
N GLY A 49 -2.52 -0.14 -1.18
CA GLY A 49 -1.67 -1.19 -0.60
C GLY A 49 -1.02 -2.07 -1.65
N LEU A 50 0.00 -2.79 -1.21
CA LEU A 50 0.77 -3.72 -2.04
C LEU A 50 0.47 -5.16 -1.61
N GLY A 51 -0.09 -5.95 -2.52
CA GLY A 51 -0.15 -7.40 -2.37
C GLY A 51 1.21 -8.00 -2.73
N ALA A 52 1.83 -8.72 -1.78
CA ALA A 52 3.13 -9.35 -1.94
C ALA A 52 3.21 -10.70 -1.24
N VAL A 53 4.16 -11.54 -1.66
CA VAL A 53 4.51 -12.79 -0.96
C VAL A 53 5.49 -12.46 0.16
N ASP A 54 5.00 -12.55 1.39
CA ASP A 54 5.83 -12.32 2.57
C ASP A 54 6.69 -13.55 2.90
N GLN A 55 7.88 -13.31 3.43
CA GLN A 55 8.83 -14.34 3.88
C GLN A 55 8.98 -14.23 5.41
N PRO A 56 8.16 -14.93 6.20
CA PRO A 56 8.31 -14.92 7.66
C PRO A 56 9.53 -15.70 8.11
N ASP A 57 10.19 -15.22 9.17
CA ASP A 57 11.19 -15.98 9.91
C ASP A 57 10.53 -17.07 10.78
N GLU A 58 11.33 -17.79 11.57
CA GLU A 58 10.89 -18.86 12.48
C GLU A 58 9.90 -18.38 13.57
N ASN A 59 9.88 -17.08 13.87
CA ASN A 59 8.98 -16.45 14.81
C ASN A 59 7.73 -15.84 14.15
N GLY A 60 7.65 -15.87 12.81
CA GLY A 60 6.60 -15.28 12.02
C GLY A 60 6.80 -13.77 11.78
N TYR A 61 8.00 -13.22 12.08
CA TYR A 61 8.33 -11.84 11.77
C TYR A 61 8.68 -11.69 10.29
N VAL A 62 8.24 -10.60 9.69
CA VAL A 62 8.47 -10.28 8.26
C VAL A 62 9.17 -8.94 8.13
N GLU A 63 10.34 -8.92 7.50
CA GLU A 63 11.04 -7.71 7.07
C GLU A 63 10.50 -7.24 5.72
N ASP A 64 9.38 -6.52 5.74
CA ASP A 64 8.67 -6.09 4.54
C ASP A 64 9.04 -4.67 4.09
N ASP A 65 10.34 -4.40 3.88
CA ASP A 65 10.85 -3.12 3.39
C ASP A 65 10.21 -2.71 2.05
N TYR A 66 9.95 -3.67 1.17
CA TYR A 66 9.24 -3.44 -0.10
C TYR A 66 7.84 -2.82 0.10
N ARG A 67 7.13 -3.19 1.19
CA ARG A 67 5.84 -2.60 1.56
C ARG A 67 6.00 -1.19 2.09
N ILE A 68 7.03 -0.98 2.92
CA ILE A 68 7.39 0.35 3.44
C ILE A 68 7.72 1.28 2.28
N GLU A 69 8.55 0.86 1.33
CA GLU A 69 8.91 1.65 0.15
C GLU A 69 7.71 2.01 -0.70
N TYR A 70 6.82 1.05 -0.95
CA TYR A 70 5.58 1.27 -1.70
C TYR A 70 4.69 2.32 -1.03
N LEU A 71 4.39 2.13 0.25
CA LEU A 71 3.51 3.03 1.00
C LEU A 71 4.12 4.42 1.15
N LYS A 72 5.44 4.49 1.44
CA LYS A 72 6.17 5.75 1.53
C LYS A 72 6.06 6.55 0.25
N ALA A 73 6.31 5.92 -0.91
CA ALA A 73 6.26 6.59 -2.20
C ALA A 73 4.85 7.14 -2.51
N HIS A 74 3.81 6.37 -2.23
CA HIS A 74 2.42 6.80 -2.47
C HIS A 74 1.97 7.89 -1.49
N ILE A 75 2.34 7.77 -0.21
CA ILE A 75 2.01 8.80 0.79
C ILE A 75 2.73 10.12 0.47
N LEU A 76 4.00 10.07 0.06
CA LEU A 76 4.72 11.27 -0.38
C LEU A 76 4.07 11.91 -1.61
N ALA A 77 3.66 11.11 -2.60
CA ALA A 77 2.93 11.62 -3.77
C ALA A 77 1.58 12.27 -3.40
N MET A 78 0.87 11.70 -2.42
CA MET A 78 -0.32 12.30 -1.84
C MET A 78 0.00 13.63 -1.13
N MET A 79 1.06 13.67 -0.34
CA MET A 79 1.49 14.91 0.36
C MET A 79 1.86 16.01 -0.63
N ASP A 80 2.56 15.65 -1.73
CA ASP A 80 2.86 16.61 -2.81
C ASP A 80 1.60 17.15 -3.47
N ALA A 81 0.58 16.31 -3.69
CA ALA A 81 -0.70 16.77 -4.23
C ALA A 81 -1.37 17.81 -3.31
N VAL A 82 -1.25 17.63 -2.00
CA VAL A 82 -1.77 18.59 -1.02
C VAL A 82 -0.93 19.87 -0.96
N GLU A 83 0.39 19.73 -0.79
CA GLU A 83 1.27 20.86 -0.45
C GLU A 83 1.70 21.69 -1.65
N ILE A 84 1.85 21.04 -2.81
CA ILE A 84 2.33 21.68 -4.04
C ILE A 84 1.15 22.01 -4.97
N ASP A 85 0.22 21.04 -5.13
CA ASP A 85 -0.85 21.16 -6.12
C ASP A 85 -2.14 21.75 -5.52
N GLY A 86 -2.26 21.85 -4.19
CA GLY A 86 -3.42 22.45 -3.53
C GLY A 86 -4.67 21.55 -3.47
N VAL A 87 -4.51 20.25 -3.65
CA VAL A 87 -5.61 19.28 -3.53
C VAL A 87 -6.05 19.15 -2.07
N GLU A 88 -7.34 19.27 -1.79
CA GLU A 88 -7.87 19.01 -0.46
C GLU A 88 -8.04 17.51 -0.21
N ILE A 89 -7.42 17.01 0.85
CA ILE A 89 -7.52 15.63 1.29
C ILE A 89 -8.09 15.54 2.71
N MET A 90 -9.06 14.63 2.91
CA MET A 90 -9.63 14.36 4.24
C MET A 90 -8.87 13.24 4.97
N GLY A 91 -8.25 12.31 4.23
CA GLY A 91 -7.55 11.20 4.85
C GLY A 91 -7.08 10.13 3.87
N TYR A 92 -6.39 9.17 4.46
CA TYR A 92 -5.81 8.02 3.79
C TYR A 92 -5.99 6.76 4.63
N THR A 93 -6.42 5.69 4.02
CA THR A 93 -6.42 4.35 4.64
C THR A 93 -5.71 3.34 3.74
N SER A 94 -4.94 2.46 4.36
CA SER A 94 -4.32 1.35 3.65
C SER A 94 -5.31 0.22 3.43
N TRP A 95 -5.11 -0.56 2.35
CA TRP A 95 -5.82 -1.80 2.14
C TRP A 95 -5.27 -2.91 3.03
N GLY A 96 -6.10 -3.40 3.97
CA GLY A 96 -5.78 -4.51 4.86
C GLY A 96 -4.75 -4.15 5.95
N CYS A 97 -5.19 -3.85 7.17
CA CYS A 97 -4.27 -3.67 8.30
C CYS A 97 -3.71 -5.01 8.81
N ILE A 98 -4.47 -6.08 8.65
CA ILE A 98 -4.12 -7.48 8.98
C ILE A 98 -4.16 -8.27 7.67
N ASP A 99 -3.28 -9.27 7.51
CA ASP A 99 -3.33 -10.16 6.36
C ASP A 99 -4.71 -10.81 6.22
N LEU A 100 -5.22 -10.81 5.02
CA LEU A 100 -6.54 -11.30 4.65
C LEU A 100 -6.48 -12.14 3.37
N VAL A 101 -7.50 -12.89 3.11
CA VAL A 101 -7.66 -13.59 1.82
C VAL A 101 -7.93 -12.53 0.75
N SER A 102 -7.10 -12.51 -0.29
CA SER A 102 -7.26 -11.56 -1.40
C SER A 102 -8.63 -11.71 -2.06
N ALA A 103 -9.39 -10.63 -2.10
CA ALA A 103 -10.72 -10.63 -2.71
C ALA A 103 -10.70 -10.94 -4.21
N SER A 104 -9.63 -10.51 -4.91
CA SER A 104 -9.51 -10.68 -6.37
C SER A 104 -9.01 -12.05 -6.80
N THR A 105 -8.23 -12.75 -5.95
CA THR A 105 -7.57 -14.01 -6.34
C THR A 105 -7.93 -15.20 -5.44
N GLY A 106 -8.57 -14.96 -4.29
CA GLY A 106 -8.88 -16.01 -3.31
C GLY A 106 -7.65 -16.57 -2.57
N GLU A 107 -6.51 -15.89 -2.65
CA GLU A 107 -5.23 -16.35 -2.12
C GLU A 107 -4.89 -15.68 -0.79
N MET A 108 -4.46 -16.47 0.20
CA MET A 108 -3.91 -15.96 1.45
C MET A 108 -2.44 -15.53 1.30
N LYS A 109 -1.69 -16.14 0.39
CA LYS A 109 -0.28 -15.80 0.12
C LYS A 109 -0.10 -14.38 -0.43
N LYS A 110 -1.15 -13.80 -1.05
CA LYS A 110 -1.16 -12.40 -1.49
C LYS A 110 -1.44 -11.48 -0.30
N ARG A 111 -0.40 -11.12 0.41
CA ARG A 111 -0.49 -10.43 1.69
C ARG A 111 -0.40 -8.93 1.56
N TYR A 112 -1.23 -8.22 2.33
CA TYR A 112 -1.34 -6.76 2.30
C TYR A 112 -1.04 -6.11 3.65
N GLY A 113 -1.24 -6.86 4.74
CA GLY A 113 -1.30 -6.32 6.09
C GLY A 113 0.04 -5.88 6.66
N PHE A 114 -0.04 -5.08 7.71
CA PHE A 114 1.05 -4.77 8.64
C PHE A 114 1.22 -5.88 9.71
N ILE A 115 0.24 -6.74 9.82
CA ILE A 115 0.20 -7.87 10.74
C ILE A 115 0.13 -9.15 9.93
N TYR A 116 1.15 -9.99 10.06
CA TYR A 116 1.19 -11.32 9.47
C TYR A 116 0.20 -12.25 10.16
N VAL A 117 -0.52 -13.04 9.38
CA VAL A 117 -1.38 -14.11 9.88
C VAL A 117 -0.83 -15.45 9.42
N ASP A 118 -0.53 -16.32 10.36
CA ASP A 118 -0.04 -17.68 10.07
C ASP A 118 -1.18 -18.54 9.51
N LYS A 119 -1.35 -18.45 8.20
CA LYS A 119 -2.30 -19.23 7.39
C LYS A 119 -1.81 -19.30 5.95
N ASP A 120 -1.91 -20.48 5.33
CA ASP A 120 -1.63 -20.67 3.90
C ASP A 120 -2.92 -20.73 3.05
N ASP A 121 -2.76 -20.89 1.73
CA ASP A 121 -3.86 -21.00 0.77
C ASP A 121 -4.68 -22.30 0.94
N ASN A 122 -4.15 -23.33 1.59
CA ASN A 122 -4.82 -24.60 1.85
C ASN A 122 -5.57 -24.60 3.21
N GLY A 123 -5.48 -23.48 3.95
CA GLY A 123 -6.11 -23.37 5.25
C GLY A 123 -5.28 -23.85 6.42
N ASN A 124 -4.03 -24.29 6.19
CA ASN A 124 -3.11 -24.67 7.25
C ASN A 124 -2.55 -23.44 7.96
N GLY A 125 -2.10 -23.63 9.21
CA GLY A 125 -1.53 -22.58 10.06
C GLY A 125 -2.27 -22.46 11.38
N THR A 126 -1.70 -21.68 12.28
CA THR A 126 -2.20 -21.52 13.65
C THR A 126 -3.10 -20.30 13.83
N LEU A 127 -3.23 -19.47 12.80
CA LEU A 127 -3.87 -18.13 12.85
C LEU A 127 -3.18 -17.15 13.80
N ARG A 128 -1.97 -17.47 14.27
CA ARG A 128 -1.15 -16.55 15.06
C ARG A 128 -0.92 -15.26 14.28
N ARG A 129 -0.98 -14.14 14.99
CA ARG A 129 -0.75 -12.80 14.44
C ARG A 129 0.57 -12.26 14.95
N THR A 130 1.42 -11.78 14.02
CA THR A 130 2.73 -11.21 14.33
C THR A 130 2.88 -9.88 13.60
N LYS A 131 3.35 -8.85 14.28
CA LYS A 131 3.65 -7.55 13.66
C LYS A 131 4.78 -7.73 12.66
N LYS A 132 4.62 -7.12 11.47
CA LYS A 132 5.70 -7.00 10.48
C LYS A 132 6.50 -5.72 10.75
N LYS A 133 7.65 -5.56 10.08
CA LYS A 133 8.47 -4.34 10.16
C LYS A 133 7.68 -3.08 9.81
N SER A 134 6.82 -3.16 8.81
CA SER A 134 5.96 -2.07 8.38
C SER A 134 4.96 -1.59 9.44
N PHE A 135 4.61 -2.42 10.46
CA PHE A 135 3.69 -2.02 11.52
C PHE A 135 4.21 -0.84 12.34
N ASP A 136 5.43 -0.94 12.86
CA ASP A 136 6.00 0.13 13.69
C ASP A 136 6.39 1.36 12.84
N TRP A 137 6.81 1.14 11.59
CA TRP A 137 7.02 2.22 10.65
C TRP A 137 5.73 3.01 10.38
N TYR A 138 4.62 2.32 10.06
CA TYR A 138 3.36 2.98 9.77
C TYR A 138 2.74 3.66 10.99
N LYS A 139 2.92 3.07 12.18
CA LYS A 139 2.58 3.72 13.45
C LYS A 139 3.28 5.08 13.56
N THR A 140 4.60 5.16 13.27
CA THR A 140 5.35 6.41 13.30
C THR A 140 4.83 7.41 12.26
N VAL A 141 4.47 6.95 11.06
CA VAL A 141 3.86 7.81 10.03
C VAL A 141 2.56 8.45 10.54
N ILE A 142 1.70 7.67 11.20
CA ILE A 142 0.44 8.17 11.77
C ILE A 142 0.72 9.16 12.91
N GLU A 143 1.57 8.80 13.86
CA GLU A 143 1.89 9.63 15.05
C GLU A 143 2.50 10.97 14.67
N THR A 144 3.25 11.03 13.58
CA THR A 144 3.90 12.25 13.09
C THR A 144 3.09 12.97 12.00
N ASN A 145 1.90 12.46 11.66
CA ASN A 145 1.12 12.96 10.52
C ASN A 145 1.96 13.08 9.23
N GLY A 146 2.81 12.07 8.97
CA GLY A 146 3.68 12.00 7.80
C GLY A 146 4.98 12.82 7.88
N GLN A 147 5.21 13.61 8.91
CA GLN A 147 6.42 14.44 9.04
C GLN A 147 7.70 13.61 8.95
N CYS A 148 7.73 12.42 9.55
CA CYS A 148 8.89 11.53 9.51
C CYS A 148 9.32 11.09 8.10
N LEU A 149 8.45 11.26 7.10
CA LEU A 149 8.76 10.93 5.70
C LEU A 149 9.59 12.00 5.00
N LYS A 150 9.49 13.27 5.45
CA LYS A 150 10.19 14.43 4.88
C LYS A 150 11.63 14.53 5.38
N GLU A 151 11.88 14.16 6.64
CA GLU A 151 13.17 14.40 7.31
C GLU A 151 14.35 13.55 6.80
N ARG A 152 14.12 12.59 5.90
CA ARG A 152 15.18 11.71 5.35
C ARG A 152 15.62 12.04 3.92
N GLY A 153 15.23 13.20 3.39
CA GLY A 153 15.53 13.63 2.02
C GLY A 153 16.68 14.64 1.86
N GLU A 154 17.22 15.16 2.97
CA GLU A 154 18.38 16.07 2.94
C GLU A 154 19.66 15.33 3.33
N LYS A 155 20.25 14.59 2.37
CA LYS A 155 21.68 14.24 2.39
C LYS A 155 22.17 14.16 0.95
#